data_cc6a259b74997b5bb16aa3de66fafee3
#
_entry.id   cc6a259b74997b5bb16aa3de66fafee3
#
_cell.length_a   1.000
_cell.length_b   1.000
_cell.length_c   1.000
_cell.angle_alpha   90.00
_cell.angle_beta   90.00
_cell.angle_gamma   90.00
#
_symmetry.space_group_name_H-M   'P 1'
#
loop_
_entity.id
_entity.type
_entity.pdbx_description
1 polymer ?
#
loop_
_entity_poly.entity_id
_entity_poly.type
_entity_poly.pdbx_seq_one_letter_code
_entity_poly.pdbx_strand_id
1 'polypeptide(L)'
;ATVLDRVVAAAWGGAVVVTAPPGSGKTMLVPAALLDELAPPARVILLQPRRLAARAVAAQIARLRGGELGGEVGYQVRFDSRVGRDTRLIVETTGIMLRRLLDDVALEGIAAVVLDEFHERSVEMDLVLGLLVRLRETLRPDLRVAVMSATLAAEPVARLLGGAAACPIVSAEGRMFPVETRYLRHGDRRELVELVAATVPEALRRTDGHVLVFLPGVGEIMRCERELAPSVEGAGHVLLPLFGDLPPERQDRVLDDVGRRKVILATNVAETSLTIPGVTAVIDSGLARQLRVAHATGLPRLELVPISKAAADQRAGRAGRTAAGICWRLWDESGHHRRPAAEQPEAVRGDLAGPLLQLMALGEAADFPWLDQPPPEAVDGARRLLGHLGACEESAGGAVRLTPLGEELARLPAHPRLGRLLLAGARHGVLRETSIAAALLSERDPFRPARHGGGPRDRVTVRTRSDVIDRVERLQGCLLYTSDAADE
;
A
#
# COMPACT_ATOMS: atom_id res chain seq x y z
N ALA A 1 21.88 -15.80 22.06
CA ALA A 1 21.57 -15.20 20.76
C ALA A 1 20.38 -14.26 20.94
N THR A 2 20.48 -13.04 20.43
CA THR A 2 19.35 -12.13 20.39
C THR A 2 18.28 -12.64 19.42
N VAL A 3 17.08 -12.06 19.43
CA VAL A 3 16.05 -12.40 18.44
C VAL A 3 16.56 -12.14 17.02
N LEU A 4 17.30 -11.04 16.84
CA LEU A 4 17.88 -10.66 15.55
C LEU A 4 18.90 -11.71 15.05
N ASP A 5 19.81 -12.20 15.92
CA ASP A 5 20.75 -13.25 15.58
C ASP A 5 20.03 -14.55 15.13
N ARG A 6 18.91 -14.87 15.79
CA ARG A 6 18.06 -16.01 15.40
C ARG A 6 17.42 -15.81 14.03
N VAL A 7 16.96 -14.59 13.72
CA VAL A 7 16.39 -14.25 12.41
C VAL A 7 17.45 -14.39 11.32
N VAL A 8 18.64 -13.83 11.54
CA VAL A 8 19.76 -13.91 10.59
C VAL A 8 20.15 -15.36 10.36
N ALA A 9 20.39 -16.13 11.43
CA ALA A 9 20.75 -17.55 11.32
C ALA A 9 19.68 -18.37 10.56
N ALA A 10 18.39 -18.11 10.81
CA ALA A 10 17.29 -18.75 10.11
C ALA A 10 17.25 -18.37 8.63
N ALA A 11 17.43 -17.08 8.28
CA ALA A 11 17.49 -16.63 6.90
C ALA A 11 18.65 -17.27 6.12
N TRP A 12 19.79 -17.51 6.78
CA TRP A 12 20.93 -18.25 6.19
C TRP A 12 20.59 -19.70 5.86
N GLY A 13 19.63 -20.31 6.52
CA GLY A 13 19.06 -21.62 6.17
C GLY A 13 18.16 -21.59 4.91
N GLY A 14 17.92 -20.42 4.34
CA GLY A 14 17.15 -20.22 3.11
C GLY A 14 15.93 -19.30 3.25
N ALA A 15 15.06 -19.51 4.24
CA ALA A 15 13.91 -18.65 4.48
C ALA A 15 13.59 -18.52 5.97
N VAL A 16 12.90 -17.41 6.33
CA VAL A 16 12.42 -17.19 7.70
C VAL A 16 11.12 -16.36 7.69
N VAL A 17 10.19 -16.69 8.56
CA VAL A 17 9.06 -15.83 8.88
C VAL A 17 9.32 -15.15 10.21
N VAL A 18 9.23 -13.82 10.24
CA VAL A 18 9.41 -13.01 11.44
C VAL A 18 8.08 -12.44 11.87
N THR A 19 7.62 -12.83 13.04
CA THR A 19 6.41 -12.24 13.65
C THR A 19 6.81 -11.31 14.78
N ALA A 20 6.43 -10.05 14.66
CA ALA A 20 6.71 -9.07 15.68
C ALA A 20 5.67 -7.95 15.65
N PRO A 21 5.24 -7.42 16.79
CA PRO A 21 4.28 -6.33 16.81
C PRO A 21 4.83 -5.08 16.10
N PRO A 22 3.94 -4.20 15.65
CA PRO A 22 4.34 -2.92 15.07
C PRO A 22 5.20 -2.11 16.06
N GLY A 23 6.26 -1.46 15.56
CA GLY A 23 7.18 -0.68 16.42
C GLY A 23 8.29 -1.49 17.09
N SER A 24 8.38 -2.80 16.87
CA SER A 24 9.48 -3.65 17.36
C SER A 24 10.85 -3.37 16.71
N GLY A 25 10.89 -2.54 15.67
CA GLY A 25 12.10 -2.24 14.90
C GLY A 25 12.43 -3.26 13.80
N LYS A 26 11.60 -4.28 13.59
CA LYS A 26 11.85 -5.34 12.58
C LYS A 26 12.20 -4.79 11.20
N THR A 27 11.43 -3.81 10.72
CA THR A 27 11.60 -3.15 9.41
C THR A 27 12.98 -2.50 9.25
N MET A 28 13.54 -1.95 10.33
CA MET A 28 14.84 -1.26 10.31
C MET A 28 16.01 -2.22 10.53
N LEU A 29 15.83 -3.20 11.43
CA LEU A 29 16.93 -4.03 11.92
C LEU A 29 17.16 -5.27 11.06
N VAL A 30 16.10 -5.94 10.61
CA VAL A 30 16.24 -7.22 9.89
C VAL A 30 16.97 -7.04 8.54
N PRO A 31 16.57 -6.13 7.64
CA PRO A 31 17.27 -5.99 6.37
C PRO A 31 18.69 -5.46 6.54
N ALA A 32 18.95 -4.60 7.54
CA ALA A 32 20.28 -4.11 7.86
C ALA A 32 21.19 -5.24 8.34
N ALA A 33 20.71 -6.07 9.26
CA ALA A 33 21.48 -7.22 9.77
C ALA A 33 21.78 -8.26 8.68
N LEU A 34 20.82 -8.52 7.78
CA LEU A 34 21.07 -9.40 6.63
C LEU A 34 22.15 -8.82 5.70
N LEU A 35 22.15 -7.48 5.50
CA LEU A 35 23.17 -6.82 4.69
C LEU A 35 24.57 -6.93 5.30
N ASP A 36 24.68 -6.81 6.63
CA ASP A 36 25.95 -6.85 7.35
C ASP A 36 26.67 -8.22 7.21
N GLU A 37 25.92 -9.30 7.01
CA GLU A 37 26.45 -10.64 6.77
C GLU A 37 26.86 -10.89 5.31
N LEU A 38 26.58 -9.97 4.41
CA LEU A 38 26.84 -10.13 2.97
C LEU A 38 28.11 -9.38 2.55
N ALA A 39 29.01 -10.07 1.83
CA ALA A 39 30.12 -9.40 1.18
C ALA A 39 29.65 -8.57 -0.04
N PRO A 40 30.23 -7.38 -0.27
CA PRO A 40 30.02 -6.67 -1.54
C PRO A 40 30.39 -7.54 -2.75
N PRO A 41 29.69 -7.43 -3.89
CA PRO A 41 28.65 -6.45 -4.22
C PRO A 41 27.23 -6.94 -3.94
N ALA A 42 27.02 -7.99 -3.16
CA ALA A 42 25.70 -8.57 -2.89
C ALA A 42 24.73 -7.54 -2.28
N ARG A 43 23.48 -7.61 -2.72
CA ARG A 43 22.41 -6.65 -2.38
C ARG A 43 21.26 -7.32 -1.65
N VAL A 44 20.56 -6.52 -0.86
CA VAL A 44 19.32 -6.88 -0.19
C VAL A 44 18.20 -6.00 -0.73
N ILE A 45 17.06 -6.59 -1.07
CA ILE A 45 15.83 -5.88 -1.39
C ILE A 45 14.89 -5.94 -0.18
N LEU A 46 14.37 -4.78 0.24
CA LEU A 46 13.31 -4.66 1.22
C LEU A 46 12.03 -4.18 0.52
N LEU A 47 10.99 -5.01 0.53
CA LEU A 47 9.72 -4.67 -0.09
C LEU A 47 8.80 -3.98 0.91
N GLN A 48 8.24 -2.85 0.47
CA GLN A 48 7.22 -2.10 1.19
C GLN A 48 5.96 -1.97 0.33
N PRO A 49 4.75 -2.16 0.88
CA PRO A 49 3.53 -2.09 0.08
C PRO A 49 3.20 -0.67 -0.41
N ARG A 50 3.80 0.37 0.20
CA ARG A 50 3.43 1.78 -0.03
C ARG A 50 4.65 2.64 -0.33
N ARG A 51 4.54 3.52 -1.34
CA ARG A 51 5.61 4.44 -1.77
C ARG A 51 6.14 5.33 -0.63
N LEU A 52 5.23 5.91 0.17
CA LEU A 52 5.59 6.74 1.30
C LEU A 52 6.43 5.97 2.33
N ALA A 53 5.99 4.75 2.66
CA ALA A 53 6.71 3.89 3.59
C ALA A 53 8.10 3.52 3.07
N ALA A 54 8.21 3.15 1.79
CA ALA A 54 9.50 2.80 1.19
C ALA A 54 10.51 3.94 1.30
N ARG A 55 10.10 5.19 1.00
CA ARG A 55 10.96 6.38 1.14
C ARG A 55 11.35 6.64 2.60
N ALA A 56 10.38 6.66 3.51
CA ALA A 56 10.61 6.93 4.93
C ALA A 56 11.49 5.86 5.58
N VAL A 57 11.26 4.59 5.26
CA VAL A 57 12.06 3.46 5.75
C VAL A 57 13.49 3.54 5.24
N ALA A 58 13.71 3.78 3.94
CA ALA A 58 15.04 3.93 3.38
C ALA A 58 15.81 5.09 4.03
N ALA A 59 15.18 6.26 4.16
CA ALA A 59 15.79 7.43 4.80
C ALA A 59 16.16 7.15 6.26
N GLN A 60 15.29 6.46 6.99
CA GLN A 60 15.55 6.12 8.40
C GLN A 60 16.67 5.07 8.56
N ILE A 61 16.69 4.03 7.71
CA ILE A 61 17.79 3.04 7.75
C ILE A 61 19.12 3.72 7.39
N ALA A 62 19.16 4.57 6.34
CA ALA A 62 20.37 5.31 5.97
C ALA A 62 20.90 6.14 7.14
N ARG A 63 20.02 6.88 7.83
CA ARG A 63 20.37 7.69 9.02
C ARG A 63 20.90 6.83 10.16
N LEU A 64 20.24 5.71 10.47
CA LEU A 64 20.67 4.80 11.54
C LEU A 64 22.05 4.18 11.27
N ARG A 65 22.40 4.00 9.99
CA ARG A 65 23.70 3.49 9.55
C ARG A 65 24.76 4.60 9.40
N GLY A 66 24.41 5.86 9.70
CA GLY A 66 25.33 7.00 9.60
C GLY A 66 25.66 7.42 8.17
N GLY A 67 24.85 6.99 7.18
CA GLY A 67 25.03 7.30 5.77
C GLY A 67 23.96 8.22 5.19
N GLU A 68 24.16 8.64 3.95
CA GLU A 68 23.19 9.42 3.19
C GLU A 68 22.28 8.51 2.33
N LEU A 69 21.06 8.99 2.10
CA LEU A 69 20.10 8.31 1.25
C LEU A 69 20.57 8.32 -0.23
N GLY A 70 20.68 7.14 -0.82
CA GLY A 70 21.26 6.94 -2.16
C GLY A 70 22.73 6.49 -2.13
N GLY A 71 23.36 6.45 -0.93
CA GLY A 71 24.63 5.77 -0.68
C GLY A 71 24.42 4.25 -0.54
N GLU A 72 24.84 3.65 0.59
CA GLU A 72 24.65 2.22 0.86
C GLU A 72 23.17 1.81 0.89
N VAL A 73 22.29 2.71 1.35
CA VAL A 73 20.84 2.51 1.41
C VAL A 73 20.13 3.47 0.46
N GLY A 74 19.27 2.91 -0.39
CA GLY A 74 18.48 3.68 -1.33
C GLY A 74 17.06 3.16 -1.43
N TYR A 75 16.23 3.82 -2.24
CA TYR A 75 14.89 3.38 -2.55
C TYR A 75 14.56 3.48 -4.04
N GLN A 76 13.59 2.67 -4.46
CA GLN A 76 13.02 2.74 -5.80
C GLN A 76 11.51 2.57 -5.73
N VAL A 77 10.79 3.60 -6.14
CA VAL A 77 9.33 3.61 -6.23
C VAL A 77 8.90 4.16 -7.58
N ARG A 78 7.63 4.03 -7.93
CA ARG A 78 7.12 4.53 -9.22
C ARG A 78 7.39 6.03 -9.35
N PHE A 79 8.10 6.43 -10.42
CA PHE A 79 8.49 7.79 -10.78
C PHE A 79 9.50 8.49 -9.83
N ASP A 80 10.08 7.77 -8.86
CA ASP A 80 11.06 8.36 -7.97
C ASP A 80 12.06 7.29 -7.52
N SER A 81 13.35 7.59 -7.60
CA SER A 81 14.43 6.67 -7.25
C SER A 81 15.63 7.40 -6.69
N ARG A 82 16.19 6.85 -5.63
CA ARG A 82 17.47 7.26 -5.04
C ARG A 82 18.35 6.03 -4.82
N VAL A 83 18.92 5.51 -5.92
CA VAL A 83 19.80 4.34 -5.95
C VAL A 83 21.07 4.71 -6.68
N GLY A 84 22.22 4.54 -6.04
CA GLY A 84 23.55 4.76 -6.60
C GLY A 84 24.29 3.44 -6.91
N ARG A 85 25.56 3.55 -7.36
CA ARG A 85 26.41 2.38 -7.64
C ARG A 85 26.72 1.58 -6.37
N ASP A 86 26.86 2.27 -5.25
CA ASP A 86 27.24 1.68 -3.96
C ASP A 86 26.02 1.24 -3.13
N THR A 87 24.81 1.38 -3.69
CA THR A 87 23.59 1.00 -3.00
C THR A 87 23.48 -0.51 -2.92
N ARG A 88 23.47 -1.02 -1.69
CA ARG A 88 23.38 -2.45 -1.38
C ARG A 88 22.07 -2.84 -0.71
N LEU A 89 21.44 -1.94 0.03
CA LEU A 89 20.07 -2.12 0.54
C LEU A 89 19.11 -1.23 -0.25
N ILE A 90 18.23 -1.85 -1.01
CA ILE A 90 17.25 -1.17 -1.85
C ILE A 90 15.86 -1.38 -1.26
N VAL A 91 15.22 -0.29 -0.84
CA VAL A 91 13.82 -0.34 -0.40
C VAL A 91 12.94 -0.04 -1.60
N GLU A 92 12.10 -0.98 -2.00
CA GLU A 92 11.26 -0.81 -3.18
C GLU A 92 9.81 -1.25 -2.94
N THR A 93 8.89 -0.80 -3.81
CA THR A 93 7.51 -1.26 -3.77
C THR A 93 7.33 -2.56 -4.54
N THR A 94 6.30 -3.33 -4.17
CA THR A 94 5.97 -4.63 -4.78
C THR A 94 5.81 -4.55 -6.30
N GLY A 95 5.20 -3.48 -6.83
CA GLY A 95 5.09 -3.28 -8.28
C GLY A 95 6.43 -3.06 -8.98
N ILE A 96 7.44 -2.45 -8.31
CA ILE A 96 8.81 -2.34 -8.84
C ILE A 96 9.48 -3.73 -8.85
N MET A 97 9.31 -4.51 -7.78
CA MET A 97 9.84 -5.87 -7.71
C MET A 97 9.27 -6.78 -8.80
N LEU A 98 7.96 -6.73 -9.05
CA LEU A 98 7.33 -7.49 -10.13
C LEU A 98 7.90 -7.10 -11.49
N ARG A 99 8.15 -5.82 -11.74
CA ARG A 99 8.80 -5.36 -12.95
C ARG A 99 10.25 -5.83 -13.05
N ARG A 100 11.00 -5.80 -11.94
CA ARG A 100 12.36 -6.34 -11.89
C ARG A 100 12.39 -7.82 -12.27
N LEU A 101 11.45 -8.61 -11.79
CA LEU A 101 11.33 -10.03 -12.12
C LEU A 101 11.01 -10.28 -13.60
N LEU A 102 10.28 -9.36 -14.27
CA LEU A 102 10.06 -9.43 -15.72
C LEU A 102 11.33 -9.12 -16.53
N ASP A 103 12.18 -8.24 -16.02
CA ASP A 103 13.43 -7.83 -16.70
C ASP A 103 14.61 -8.75 -16.34
N ASP A 104 14.64 -9.29 -15.12
CA ASP A 104 15.69 -10.14 -14.55
C ASP A 104 15.06 -11.22 -13.65
N VAL A 105 14.67 -12.32 -14.26
CA VAL A 105 14.04 -13.46 -13.57
C VAL A 105 14.96 -14.07 -12.52
N ALA A 106 16.28 -14.05 -12.75
CA ALA A 106 17.27 -14.64 -11.84
C ALA A 106 17.62 -13.74 -10.64
N LEU A 107 17.21 -12.47 -10.64
CA LEU A 107 17.58 -11.48 -9.63
C LEU A 107 19.10 -11.43 -9.42
N GLU A 108 19.86 -11.23 -10.48
CA GLU A 108 21.33 -11.23 -10.44
C GLU A 108 21.87 -10.18 -9.45
N GLY A 109 22.84 -10.61 -8.62
CA GLY A 109 23.42 -9.75 -7.58
C GLY A 109 22.54 -9.52 -6.34
N ILE A 110 21.31 -10.03 -6.33
CA ILE A 110 20.43 -9.98 -5.14
C ILE A 110 20.65 -11.28 -4.33
N ALA A 111 21.03 -11.12 -3.06
CA ALA A 111 21.26 -12.24 -2.16
C ALA A 111 20.12 -12.49 -1.19
N ALA A 112 19.32 -11.46 -0.89
CA ALA A 112 18.17 -11.59 -0.01
C ALA A 112 17.01 -10.67 -0.42
N VAL A 113 15.78 -11.15 -0.23
CA VAL A 113 14.54 -10.37 -0.39
C VAL A 113 13.76 -10.43 0.92
N VAL A 114 13.43 -9.26 1.44
CA VAL A 114 12.65 -9.09 2.67
C VAL A 114 11.27 -8.53 2.31
N LEU A 115 10.21 -9.28 2.58
CA LEU A 115 8.83 -8.87 2.39
C LEU A 115 8.31 -8.31 3.72
N ASP A 116 8.14 -6.99 3.81
CA ASP A 116 7.62 -6.36 5.02
C ASP A 116 6.11 -6.09 4.94
N GLU A 117 5.48 -5.94 6.09
CA GLU A 117 4.03 -5.72 6.24
C GLU A 117 3.17 -6.77 5.48
N PHE A 118 3.66 -8.01 5.42
CA PHE A 118 3.04 -9.09 4.64
C PHE A 118 1.58 -9.35 5.03
N HIS A 119 1.19 -8.99 6.24
CA HIS A 119 -0.20 -9.11 6.72
C HIS A 119 -1.19 -8.17 6.00
N GLU A 120 -0.75 -7.18 5.23
CA GLU A 120 -1.65 -6.39 4.37
C GLU A 120 -2.24 -7.22 3.22
N ARG A 121 -1.60 -8.34 2.85
CA ARG A 121 -2.07 -9.32 1.87
C ARG A 121 -2.54 -8.69 0.56
N SER A 122 -1.74 -7.76 -0.01
CA SER A 122 -1.97 -7.28 -1.37
C SER A 122 -1.71 -8.39 -2.38
N VAL A 123 -2.43 -8.38 -3.49
CA VAL A 123 -2.25 -9.38 -4.56
C VAL A 123 -0.83 -9.35 -5.13
N GLU A 124 -0.22 -8.18 -5.25
CA GLU A 124 1.16 -8.03 -5.70
C GLU A 124 2.16 -8.68 -4.73
N MET A 125 1.93 -8.56 -3.41
CA MET A 125 2.79 -9.18 -2.40
C MET A 125 2.67 -10.71 -2.42
N ASP A 126 1.44 -11.22 -2.58
CA ASP A 126 1.20 -12.67 -2.72
C ASP A 126 1.84 -13.21 -4.01
N LEU A 127 1.78 -12.45 -5.12
CA LEU A 127 2.50 -12.78 -6.37
C LEU A 127 4.01 -12.85 -6.16
N VAL A 128 4.61 -11.83 -5.56
CA VAL A 128 6.05 -11.81 -5.31
C VAL A 128 6.46 -13.00 -4.46
N LEU A 129 5.70 -13.32 -3.39
CA LEU A 129 6.00 -14.50 -2.57
C LEU A 129 6.00 -15.79 -3.40
N GLY A 130 4.96 -16.03 -4.20
CA GLY A 130 4.87 -17.23 -5.05
C GLY A 130 5.99 -17.30 -6.09
N LEU A 131 6.35 -16.17 -6.72
CA LEU A 131 7.47 -16.09 -7.66
C LEU A 131 8.82 -16.36 -6.97
N LEU A 132 9.04 -15.88 -5.76
CA LEU A 132 10.25 -16.17 -4.99
C LEU A 132 10.33 -17.66 -4.59
N VAL A 133 9.18 -18.29 -4.30
CA VAL A 133 9.12 -19.74 -4.07
C VAL A 133 9.58 -20.49 -5.33
N ARG A 134 9.00 -20.19 -6.49
CA ARG A 134 9.40 -20.79 -7.78
C ARG A 134 10.86 -20.55 -8.11
N LEU A 135 11.33 -19.32 -7.93
CA LEU A 135 12.72 -18.96 -8.20
C LEU A 135 13.69 -19.77 -7.35
N ARG A 136 13.39 -19.97 -6.08
CA ARG A 136 14.21 -20.79 -5.18
C ARG A 136 14.17 -22.27 -5.51
N GLU A 137 13.05 -22.79 -5.97
CA GLU A 137 12.90 -24.19 -6.40
C GLU A 137 13.64 -24.50 -7.70
N THR A 138 13.85 -23.50 -8.56
CA THR A 138 14.36 -23.72 -9.92
C THR A 138 15.74 -23.13 -10.17
N LEU A 139 15.91 -21.82 -10.03
CA LEU A 139 17.10 -21.09 -10.50
C LEU A 139 18.01 -20.61 -9.35
N ARG A 140 17.43 -20.25 -8.20
CA ARG A 140 18.15 -19.57 -7.11
C ARG A 140 17.88 -20.21 -5.75
N PRO A 141 18.31 -21.47 -5.54
CA PRO A 141 18.18 -22.13 -4.22
C PRO A 141 18.96 -21.40 -3.11
N ASP A 142 19.93 -20.58 -3.50
CA ASP A 142 20.74 -19.73 -2.62
C ASP A 142 20.03 -18.46 -2.15
N LEU A 143 18.95 -18.03 -2.82
CA LEU A 143 18.25 -16.79 -2.51
C LEU A 143 17.57 -16.86 -1.15
N ARG A 144 17.88 -15.91 -0.28
CA ARG A 144 17.31 -15.83 1.06
C ARG A 144 16.02 -15.03 1.03
N VAL A 145 14.99 -15.54 1.72
CA VAL A 145 13.69 -14.89 1.80
C VAL A 145 13.29 -14.70 3.26
N ALA A 146 13.05 -13.45 3.65
CA ALA A 146 12.52 -13.14 4.96
C ALA A 146 11.12 -12.50 4.81
N VAL A 147 10.11 -13.08 5.46
CA VAL A 147 8.75 -12.53 5.46
C VAL A 147 8.44 -11.98 6.84
N MET A 148 8.16 -10.68 6.91
CA MET A 148 7.87 -9.99 8.16
C MET A 148 6.38 -9.65 8.27
N SER A 149 5.77 -10.03 9.38
CA SER A 149 4.35 -9.84 9.64
C SER A 149 4.09 -9.32 11.05
N ALA A 150 3.02 -8.55 11.23
CA ALA A 150 2.55 -8.11 12.55
C ALA A 150 1.56 -9.11 13.19
N THR A 151 1.05 -10.08 12.44
CA THR A 151 0.02 -11.02 12.88
C THR A 151 0.54 -12.46 12.98
N LEU A 152 -0.19 -13.30 13.73
CA LEU A 152 0.17 -14.69 14.03
C LEU A 152 -0.02 -15.69 12.86
N ALA A 153 -0.56 -15.27 11.71
CA ALA A 153 -0.77 -16.15 10.55
C ALA A 153 0.55 -16.45 9.78
N ALA A 154 1.56 -16.92 10.49
CA ALA A 154 2.89 -17.21 9.96
C ALA A 154 3.03 -18.61 9.36
N GLU A 155 2.29 -19.61 9.89
CA GLU A 155 2.41 -21.00 9.49
C GLU A 155 2.05 -21.26 8.01
N PRO A 156 1.00 -20.67 7.40
CA PRO A 156 0.75 -20.84 5.98
C PRO A 156 1.92 -20.37 5.11
N VAL A 157 2.52 -19.23 5.47
CA VAL A 157 3.69 -18.67 4.76
C VAL A 157 4.91 -19.59 4.92
N ALA A 158 5.18 -20.04 6.13
CA ALA A 158 6.28 -20.96 6.40
C ALA A 158 6.11 -22.29 5.63
N ARG A 159 4.89 -22.83 5.57
CA ARG A 159 4.60 -24.04 4.78
C ARG A 159 4.87 -23.84 3.29
N LEU A 160 4.46 -22.69 2.74
CA LEU A 160 4.70 -22.36 1.34
C LEU A 160 6.20 -22.24 1.01
N LEU A 161 7.01 -21.77 1.97
CA LEU A 161 8.47 -21.63 1.86
C LEU A 161 9.25 -22.90 2.22
N GLY A 162 8.60 -24.06 2.29
CA GLY A 162 9.25 -25.37 2.52
C GLY A 162 9.01 -25.96 3.91
N GLY A 163 8.13 -25.37 4.72
CA GLY A 163 7.76 -25.85 6.05
C GLY A 163 8.76 -25.49 7.16
N ALA A 164 8.46 -25.93 8.38
CA ALA A 164 9.16 -25.49 9.58
C ALA A 164 10.70 -25.80 9.59
N ALA A 165 11.13 -26.81 8.88
CA ALA A 165 12.54 -27.14 8.75
C ALA A 165 13.31 -26.19 7.83
N ALA A 166 12.70 -25.77 6.72
CA ALA A 166 13.29 -24.88 5.73
C ALA A 166 12.99 -23.40 5.97
N CYS A 167 11.90 -23.11 6.69
CA CYS A 167 11.44 -21.76 6.99
C CYS A 167 10.95 -21.69 8.46
N PRO A 168 11.84 -21.55 9.44
CA PRO A 168 11.45 -21.38 10.83
C PRO A 168 10.71 -20.07 11.07
N ILE A 169 9.80 -20.07 12.04
CA ILE A 169 9.09 -18.88 12.51
C ILE A 169 9.83 -18.33 13.72
N VAL A 170 10.29 -17.10 13.64
CA VAL A 170 10.93 -16.38 14.73
C VAL A 170 10.00 -15.29 15.24
N SER A 171 9.50 -15.47 16.46
CA SER A 171 8.65 -14.48 17.12
C SER A 171 9.48 -13.54 17.99
N ALA A 172 9.21 -12.24 17.88
CA ALA A 172 9.75 -11.23 18.77
C ALA A 172 8.62 -10.61 19.61
N GLU A 173 8.82 -10.56 20.90
CA GLU A 173 7.95 -9.82 21.80
C GLU A 173 8.28 -8.32 21.69
N GLY A 174 7.29 -7.50 21.39
CA GLY A 174 7.44 -6.05 21.41
C GLY A 174 6.90 -5.48 22.72
N ARG A 175 7.56 -4.47 23.24
CA ARG A 175 7.04 -3.71 24.37
C ARG A 175 5.91 -2.80 23.87
N MET A 176 4.67 -3.19 24.10
CA MET A 176 3.51 -2.32 23.91
C MET A 176 2.98 -1.87 25.27
N PHE A 177 2.65 -0.60 25.36
CA PHE A 177 1.98 -0.08 26.53
C PHE A 177 0.47 -0.36 26.45
N PRO A 178 -0.23 -0.46 27.60
CA PRO A 178 -1.67 -0.69 27.61
C PRO A 178 -2.44 0.40 26.86
N VAL A 179 -3.46 -0.02 26.11
CA VAL A 179 -4.37 0.89 25.43
C VAL A 179 -5.79 0.64 25.96
N GLU A 180 -6.37 1.64 26.59
CA GLU A 180 -7.77 1.63 26.99
C GLU A 180 -8.63 1.82 25.76
N THR A 181 -9.54 0.87 25.49
CA THR A 181 -10.49 0.96 24.35
C THR A 181 -11.86 1.41 24.82
N ARG A 182 -12.41 2.43 24.16
CA ARG A 182 -13.75 2.99 24.42
C ARG A 182 -14.61 2.87 23.20
N TYR A 183 -15.87 2.49 23.38
CA TYR A 183 -16.88 2.36 22.32
C TYR A 183 -17.93 3.46 22.46
N LEU A 184 -18.60 3.78 21.35
CA LEU A 184 -19.81 4.61 21.40
C LEU A 184 -20.93 3.87 22.15
N ARG A 185 -21.85 4.68 22.68
CA ARG A 185 -23.09 4.13 23.24
C ARG A 185 -23.94 3.55 22.10
N HIS A 186 -24.60 2.46 22.38
CA HIS A 186 -25.53 1.85 21.42
C HIS A 186 -26.62 2.86 21.02
N GLY A 187 -26.91 2.95 19.71
CA GLY A 187 -27.94 3.85 19.16
C GLY A 187 -27.47 5.28 18.87
N ASP A 188 -26.18 5.61 19.02
CA ASP A 188 -25.66 6.91 18.58
C ASP A 188 -25.74 7.00 17.04
N ARG A 189 -26.47 8.03 16.54
CA ARG A 189 -26.75 8.25 15.10
C ARG A 189 -26.10 9.51 14.55
N ARG A 190 -25.22 10.15 15.32
CA ARG A 190 -24.51 11.35 14.84
C ARG A 190 -23.69 11.02 13.58
N GLU A 191 -23.53 12.00 12.73
CA GLU A 191 -22.66 11.86 11.57
C GLU A 191 -21.18 11.73 12.00
N LEU A 192 -20.36 11.10 11.14
CA LEU A 192 -18.95 10.84 11.43
C LEU A 192 -18.18 12.14 11.81
N VAL A 193 -18.44 13.24 11.10
CA VAL A 193 -17.77 14.52 11.38
C VAL A 193 -18.14 15.05 12.77
N GLU A 194 -19.41 14.95 13.16
CA GLU A 194 -19.91 15.35 14.50
C GLU A 194 -19.29 14.50 15.60
N LEU A 195 -19.19 13.17 15.37
CA LEU A 195 -18.55 12.26 16.31
C LEU A 195 -17.08 12.59 16.53
N VAL A 196 -16.35 12.87 15.44
CA VAL A 196 -14.93 13.25 15.52
C VAL A 196 -14.79 14.60 16.21
N ALA A 197 -15.62 15.59 15.86
CA ALA A 197 -15.59 16.92 16.47
C ALA A 197 -15.87 16.90 17.99
N ALA A 198 -16.73 15.99 18.44
CA ALA A 198 -17.00 15.80 19.86
C ALA A 198 -15.88 15.02 20.58
N THR A 199 -15.23 14.07 19.91
CA THR A 199 -14.24 13.18 20.54
C THR A 199 -12.83 13.77 20.59
N VAL A 200 -12.41 14.58 19.61
CA VAL A 200 -11.07 15.20 19.59
C VAL A 200 -10.80 16.06 20.83
N PRO A 201 -11.70 16.98 21.27
CA PRO A 201 -11.49 17.74 22.51
C PRO A 201 -11.42 16.84 23.76
N GLU A 202 -12.17 15.75 23.81
CA GLU A 202 -12.09 14.77 24.91
C GLU A 202 -10.72 14.08 24.91
N ALA A 203 -10.24 13.63 23.77
CA ALA A 203 -8.93 12.99 23.62
C ALA A 203 -7.80 13.94 24.04
N LEU A 204 -7.88 15.21 23.64
CA LEU A 204 -6.94 16.25 24.04
C LEU A 204 -6.91 16.52 25.55
N ARG A 205 -8.03 16.38 26.26
CA ARG A 205 -8.08 16.54 27.73
C ARG A 205 -7.58 15.32 28.49
N ARG A 206 -7.71 14.12 27.91
CA ARG A 206 -7.44 12.85 28.61
C ARG A 206 -6.05 12.28 28.37
N THR A 207 -5.33 12.79 27.40
CA THR A 207 -3.98 12.32 27.05
C THR A 207 -3.06 13.51 26.81
N ASP A 208 -1.76 13.34 26.93
CA ASP A 208 -0.77 14.41 26.76
C ASP A 208 -0.07 14.35 25.40
N GLY A 209 -0.07 13.18 24.73
CA GLY A 209 0.57 12.98 23.42
C GLY A 209 -0.30 13.41 22.25
N HIS A 210 0.14 13.10 21.05
CA HIS A 210 -0.56 13.39 19.81
C HIS A 210 -1.85 12.58 19.68
N VAL A 211 -2.82 13.13 18.93
CA VAL A 211 -4.10 12.49 18.60
C VAL A 211 -4.07 12.05 17.15
N LEU A 212 -4.31 10.78 16.88
CA LEU A 212 -4.42 10.21 15.52
C LEU A 212 -5.87 9.81 15.25
N VAL A 213 -6.45 10.39 14.22
CA VAL A 213 -7.85 10.14 13.80
C VAL A 213 -7.86 9.37 12.50
N PHE A 214 -8.39 8.15 12.50
CA PHE A 214 -8.56 7.33 11.29
C PHE A 214 -9.89 7.64 10.60
N LEU A 215 -9.80 8.09 9.36
CA LEU A 215 -10.92 8.45 8.50
C LEU A 215 -10.89 7.66 7.18
N PRO A 216 -12.06 7.36 6.58
CA PRO A 216 -12.11 6.49 5.42
C PRO A 216 -11.57 7.11 4.13
N GLY A 217 -11.46 8.44 4.04
CA GLY A 217 -10.99 9.08 2.83
C GLY A 217 -10.74 10.58 2.95
N VAL A 218 -10.18 11.15 1.88
CA VAL A 218 -9.81 12.57 1.80
C VAL A 218 -11.01 13.50 2.01
N GLY A 219 -12.19 13.13 1.49
CA GLY A 219 -13.40 13.94 1.66
C GLY A 219 -13.82 14.08 3.12
N GLU A 220 -13.69 13.02 3.90
CA GLU A 220 -13.95 13.02 5.33
C GLU A 220 -12.87 13.80 6.09
N ILE A 221 -11.59 13.66 5.70
CA ILE A 221 -10.48 14.43 6.26
C ILE A 221 -10.72 15.94 6.09
N MET A 222 -11.03 16.39 4.89
CA MET A 222 -11.26 17.83 4.59
C MET A 222 -12.47 18.41 5.33
N ARG A 223 -13.52 17.61 5.55
CA ARG A 223 -14.68 18.02 6.37
C ARG A 223 -14.32 18.13 7.84
N CYS A 224 -13.64 17.13 8.39
CA CYS A 224 -13.18 17.17 9.78
C CYS A 224 -12.15 18.28 10.02
N GLU A 225 -11.23 18.52 9.07
CA GLU A 225 -10.25 19.60 9.17
C GLU A 225 -10.93 20.96 9.30
N ARG A 226 -11.93 21.23 8.45
CA ARG A 226 -12.69 22.50 8.47
C ARG A 226 -13.45 22.68 9.79
N GLU A 227 -14.05 21.61 10.32
CA GLU A 227 -14.82 21.64 11.56
C GLU A 227 -13.92 21.81 12.79
N LEU A 228 -12.73 21.14 12.79
CA LEU A 228 -11.83 21.11 13.94
C LEU A 228 -10.86 22.29 14.01
N ALA A 229 -10.51 22.91 12.87
CA ALA A 229 -9.48 23.94 12.82
C ALA A 229 -9.66 25.05 13.87
N PRO A 230 -10.88 25.66 14.03
CA PRO A 230 -11.04 26.74 15.01
C PRO A 230 -10.75 26.31 16.46
N SER A 231 -11.17 25.10 16.83
CA SER A 231 -11.02 24.61 18.21
C SER A 231 -9.60 24.08 18.50
N VAL A 232 -8.98 23.37 17.55
CA VAL A 232 -7.66 22.76 17.71
C VAL A 232 -6.57 23.84 17.66
N GLU A 233 -6.61 24.72 16.66
CA GLU A 233 -5.63 25.80 16.50
C GLU A 233 -5.80 26.88 17.56
N GLY A 234 -7.04 27.22 17.93
CA GLY A 234 -7.34 28.13 19.02
C GLY A 234 -6.82 27.65 20.39
N ALA A 235 -6.68 26.33 20.56
CA ALA A 235 -6.06 25.73 21.75
C ALA A 235 -4.51 25.61 21.64
N GLY A 236 -3.89 26.16 20.59
CA GLY A 236 -2.44 26.14 20.38
C GLY A 236 -1.88 24.83 19.81
N HIS A 237 -2.74 23.90 19.37
CA HIS A 237 -2.35 22.64 18.74
C HIS A 237 -2.23 22.77 17.22
N VAL A 238 -1.64 21.77 16.55
CA VAL A 238 -1.50 21.73 15.10
C VAL A 238 -2.40 20.66 14.52
N LEU A 239 -3.20 21.02 13.53
CA LEU A 239 -4.06 20.10 12.78
C LEU A 239 -3.39 19.73 11.45
N LEU A 240 -3.18 18.44 11.20
CA LEU A 240 -2.43 17.94 10.05
C LEU A 240 -3.20 16.83 9.32
N PRO A 241 -3.50 17.00 8.03
CA PRO A 241 -4.00 15.89 7.21
C PRO A 241 -2.88 14.93 6.81
N LEU A 242 -3.20 13.63 6.65
CA LEU A 242 -2.28 12.60 6.20
C LEU A 242 -2.99 11.57 5.31
N PHE A 243 -2.68 11.58 4.01
CA PHE A 243 -3.20 10.64 3.01
C PHE A 243 -2.20 10.44 1.87
N GLY A 244 -2.38 9.39 1.06
CA GLY A 244 -1.38 8.95 0.07
C GLY A 244 -0.98 9.97 -0.98
N ASP A 245 -1.93 10.80 -1.45
CA ASP A 245 -1.72 11.80 -2.52
C ASP A 245 -1.26 13.16 -1.98
N LEU A 246 -0.97 13.26 -0.67
CA LEU A 246 -0.46 14.50 -0.10
C LEU A 246 0.98 14.76 -0.59
N PRO A 247 1.37 16.00 -0.92
CA PRO A 247 2.74 16.33 -1.27
C PRO A 247 3.75 15.87 -0.21
N PRO A 248 4.94 15.39 -0.59
CA PRO A 248 5.93 14.84 0.35
C PRO A 248 6.25 15.78 1.52
N GLU A 249 6.45 17.06 1.25
CA GLU A 249 6.78 18.07 2.27
C GLU A 249 5.68 18.21 3.33
N ARG A 250 4.42 18.01 2.92
CA ARG A 250 3.28 18.03 3.86
C ARG A 250 3.16 16.72 4.64
N GLN A 251 3.58 15.60 4.07
CA GLN A 251 3.65 14.31 4.75
C GLN A 251 4.77 14.33 5.80
N ASP A 252 5.94 14.88 5.47
CA ASP A 252 7.10 14.97 6.36
C ASP A 252 6.79 15.80 7.61
N ARG A 253 6.00 16.88 7.50
CA ARG A 253 5.51 17.68 8.64
C ARG A 253 4.76 16.87 9.69
N VAL A 254 4.14 15.75 9.32
CA VAL A 254 3.48 14.87 10.29
C VAL A 254 4.51 14.13 11.14
N LEU A 255 5.66 13.79 10.55
CA LEU A 255 6.76 13.06 11.20
C LEU A 255 7.67 13.98 12.00
N ASP A 256 7.90 15.21 11.53
CA ASP A 256 8.78 16.17 12.15
C ASP A 256 8.28 16.61 13.54
N ASP A 257 9.22 16.91 14.42
CA ASP A 257 8.88 17.56 15.68
C ASP A 257 8.57 19.05 15.42
N VAL A 258 7.31 19.42 15.57
CA VAL A 258 6.85 20.81 15.40
C VAL A 258 6.79 21.57 16.72
N GLY A 259 7.31 21.01 17.83
CA GLY A 259 7.31 21.63 19.15
C GLY A 259 5.91 21.87 19.76
N ARG A 260 4.86 21.33 19.12
CA ARG A 260 3.46 21.46 19.52
C ARG A 260 2.73 20.15 19.39
N ARG A 261 1.69 19.99 20.16
CA ARG A 261 0.82 18.82 20.10
C ARG A 261 0.07 18.78 18.77
N LYS A 262 0.01 17.59 18.14
CA LYS A 262 -0.61 17.37 16.83
C LYS A 262 -1.96 16.67 16.97
N VAL A 263 -2.92 17.08 16.16
CA VAL A 263 -4.11 16.29 15.81
C VAL A 263 -3.96 15.91 14.34
N ILE A 264 -3.85 14.61 14.05
CA ILE A 264 -3.52 14.08 12.74
C ILE A 264 -4.75 13.38 12.18
N LEU A 265 -5.29 13.88 11.06
CA LEU A 265 -6.43 13.30 10.36
C LEU A 265 -5.90 12.40 9.24
N ALA A 266 -5.99 11.09 9.41
CA ALA A 266 -5.32 10.14 8.50
C ALA A 266 -6.28 9.14 7.87
N THR A 267 -5.94 8.69 6.66
CA THR A 267 -6.48 7.46 6.10
C THR A 267 -5.71 6.24 6.65
N ASN A 268 -5.97 5.06 6.11
CA ASN A 268 -5.21 3.84 6.45
C ASN A 268 -3.70 3.93 6.15
N VAL A 269 -3.20 5.01 5.56
CA VAL A 269 -1.76 5.25 5.38
C VAL A 269 -1.01 5.27 6.72
N ALA A 270 -1.69 5.69 7.80
CA ALA A 270 -1.13 5.70 9.15
C ALA A 270 -1.36 4.38 9.92
N GLU A 271 -1.95 3.36 9.30
CA GLU A 271 -2.32 2.10 9.98
C GLU A 271 -1.12 1.18 10.22
N THR A 272 -0.22 1.03 9.24
CA THR A 272 0.86 0.04 9.29
C THR A 272 2.25 0.65 9.14
N SER A 273 2.55 1.21 7.99
CA SER A 273 3.90 1.47 7.51
C SER A 273 4.56 2.75 8.05
N LEU A 274 3.80 3.64 8.72
CA LEU A 274 4.32 4.91 9.21
C LEU A 274 4.30 4.96 10.73
N THR A 275 5.45 5.15 11.37
CA THR A 275 5.51 5.37 12.81
C THR A 275 5.50 6.86 13.12
N ILE A 276 4.43 7.34 13.74
CA ILE A 276 4.31 8.71 14.22
C ILE A 276 4.66 8.70 15.71
N PRO A 277 5.79 9.29 16.13
CA PRO A 277 6.19 9.31 17.53
C PRO A 277 5.21 10.12 18.39
N GLY A 278 5.04 9.74 19.64
CA GLY A 278 4.26 10.51 20.61
C GLY A 278 2.75 10.43 20.50
N VAL A 279 2.19 9.51 19.68
CA VAL A 279 0.73 9.26 19.64
C VAL A 279 0.33 8.50 20.90
N THR A 280 -0.60 9.07 21.69
CA THR A 280 -1.21 8.44 22.87
C THR A 280 -2.73 8.38 22.80
N ALA A 281 -3.34 9.01 21.79
CA ALA A 281 -4.77 8.96 21.54
C ALA A 281 -5.05 8.52 20.10
N VAL A 282 -5.95 7.55 19.94
CA VAL A 282 -6.48 7.12 18.64
C VAL A 282 -7.99 7.32 18.63
N ILE A 283 -8.50 7.92 17.57
CA ILE A 283 -9.93 7.99 17.26
C ILE A 283 -10.14 7.24 15.96
N ASP A 284 -10.88 6.14 16.00
CA ASP A 284 -11.09 5.27 14.84
C ASP A 284 -12.52 5.32 14.36
N SER A 285 -12.73 5.74 13.11
CA SER A 285 -14.05 5.72 12.46
C SER A 285 -14.59 4.31 12.25
N GLY A 286 -13.73 3.28 12.28
CA GLY A 286 -14.11 1.91 11.98
C GLY A 286 -14.39 1.64 10.50
N LEU A 287 -14.05 2.58 9.63
CA LEU A 287 -14.33 2.54 8.20
C LEU A 287 -13.04 2.64 7.39
N ALA A 288 -13.06 2.03 6.19
CA ALA A 288 -12.02 2.17 5.19
C ALA A 288 -12.63 2.18 3.78
N ARG A 289 -11.88 2.70 2.80
CA ARG A 289 -12.20 2.52 1.39
C ARG A 289 -11.38 1.36 0.85
N GLN A 290 -12.06 0.34 0.35
CA GLN A 290 -11.45 -0.85 -0.25
C GLN A 290 -11.77 -0.89 -1.73
N LEU A 291 -10.77 -1.29 -2.53
CA LEU A 291 -10.96 -1.56 -3.93
C LEU A 291 -11.71 -2.91 -4.07
N ARG A 292 -12.84 -2.89 -4.76
CA ARG A 292 -13.63 -4.08 -5.11
C ARG A 292 -14.00 -4.03 -6.58
N VAL A 293 -14.11 -5.18 -7.20
CA VAL A 293 -14.61 -5.28 -8.57
C VAL A 293 -16.13 -5.20 -8.56
N ALA A 294 -16.68 -4.23 -9.28
CA ALA A 294 -18.13 -4.10 -9.43
C ALA A 294 -18.64 -5.22 -10.36
N HIS A 295 -19.43 -6.15 -9.84
CA HIS A 295 -19.94 -7.31 -10.61
C HIS A 295 -20.64 -6.93 -11.93
N ALA A 296 -21.35 -5.81 -11.97
CA ALA A 296 -22.09 -5.38 -13.15
C ALA A 296 -21.20 -4.85 -14.30
N THR A 297 -20.03 -4.27 -13.99
CA THR A 297 -19.16 -3.59 -14.97
C THR A 297 -17.78 -4.23 -15.10
N GLY A 298 -17.40 -5.09 -14.17
CA GLY A 298 -16.05 -5.63 -14.06
C GLY A 298 -14.97 -4.54 -13.82
N LEU A 299 -15.37 -3.34 -13.40
CA LEU A 299 -14.44 -2.25 -13.12
C LEU A 299 -14.13 -2.17 -11.62
N PRO A 300 -12.87 -1.85 -11.25
CA PRO A 300 -12.52 -1.62 -9.88
C PRO A 300 -13.21 -0.36 -9.34
N ARG A 301 -13.80 -0.46 -8.16
CA ARG A 301 -14.50 0.64 -7.46
C ARG A 301 -14.05 0.70 -6.01
N LEU A 302 -13.80 1.91 -5.51
CA LEU A 302 -13.57 2.15 -4.09
C LEU A 302 -14.91 2.15 -3.33
N GLU A 303 -15.12 1.14 -2.50
CA GLU A 303 -16.28 1.01 -1.64
C GLU A 303 -15.95 1.36 -0.20
N LEU A 304 -16.90 2.01 0.48
CA LEU A 304 -16.81 2.29 1.91
C LEU A 304 -17.26 1.04 2.68
N VAL A 305 -16.34 0.46 3.45
CA VAL A 305 -16.60 -0.77 4.19
C VAL A 305 -16.16 -0.64 5.65
N PRO A 306 -16.80 -1.38 6.58
CA PRO A 306 -16.26 -1.56 7.93
C PRO A 306 -14.93 -2.30 7.89
N ILE A 307 -13.97 -1.88 8.71
CA ILE A 307 -12.68 -2.58 8.88
C ILE A 307 -12.86 -3.87 9.69
N SER A 308 -11.91 -4.79 9.59
CA SER A 308 -11.85 -6.00 10.41
C SER A 308 -11.47 -5.71 11.88
N LYS A 309 -11.60 -6.74 12.74
CA LYS A 309 -11.13 -6.67 14.13
C LYS A 309 -9.60 -6.47 14.19
N ALA A 310 -8.87 -7.21 13.36
CA ALA A 310 -7.42 -7.10 13.29
C ALA A 310 -6.96 -5.68 12.91
N ALA A 311 -7.58 -5.05 11.91
CA ALA A 311 -7.30 -3.67 11.54
C ALA A 311 -7.65 -2.68 12.67
N ALA A 312 -8.79 -2.88 13.35
CA ALA A 312 -9.19 -2.06 14.50
C ALA A 312 -8.17 -2.16 15.66
N ASP A 313 -7.64 -3.37 15.92
CA ASP A 313 -6.63 -3.58 16.96
C ASP A 313 -5.26 -2.98 16.56
N GLN A 314 -4.87 -3.07 15.29
CA GLN A 314 -3.67 -2.40 14.77
C GLN A 314 -3.76 -0.89 14.91
N ARG A 315 -4.90 -0.27 14.57
CA ARG A 315 -5.15 1.16 14.74
C ARG A 315 -5.09 1.55 16.21
N ALA A 316 -5.75 0.81 17.09
CA ALA A 316 -5.70 1.03 18.54
C ALA A 316 -4.27 0.95 19.08
N GLY A 317 -3.49 -0.03 18.62
CA GLY A 317 -2.08 -0.22 19.00
C GLY A 317 -1.18 0.99 18.70
N ARG A 318 -1.60 1.91 17.82
CA ARG A 318 -0.87 3.16 17.56
C ARG A 318 -0.78 4.06 18.81
N ALA A 319 -1.79 4.01 19.69
CA ALA A 319 -1.79 4.76 20.94
C ALA A 319 -0.82 4.22 22.01
N GLY A 320 -0.42 2.93 21.91
CA GLY A 320 0.40 2.23 22.91
C GLY A 320 1.86 2.06 22.54
N ARG A 321 2.42 2.82 21.60
CA ARG A 321 3.81 2.63 21.15
C ARG A 321 4.85 3.26 22.06
N THR A 322 4.57 4.43 22.61
CA THR A 322 5.53 5.23 23.41
C THR A 322 5.12 5.37 24.86
N ALA A 323 3.83 5.30 25.16
CA ALA A 323 3.25 5.38 26.50
C ALA A 323 1.89 4.69 26.52
N ALA A 324 1.28 4.53 27.70
CA ALA A 324 -0.11 4.10 27.81
C ALA A 324 -1.03 5.08 27.09
N GLY A 325 -2.04 4.55 26.38
CA GLY A 325 -2.89 5.35 25.53
C GLY A 325 -4.37 4.99 25.60
N ILE A 326 -5.18 5.73 24.84
CA ILE A 326 -6.62 5.52 24.74
C ILE A 326 -7.03 5.46 23.27
N CYS A 327 -7.89 4.50 22.95
CA CYS A 327 -8.52 4.37 21.63
C CYS A 327 -10.02 4.56 21.74
N TRP A 328 -10.56 5.57 21.05
CA TRP A 328 -12.01 5.76 20.87
C TRP A 328 -12.46 5.11 19.56
N ARG A 329 -13.25 4.06 19.65
CA ARG A 329 -13.90 3.40 18.53
C ARG A 329 -15.26 4.07 18.28
N LEU A 330 -15.41 4.75 17.14
CA LEU A 330 -16.64 5.47 16.79
C LEU A 330 -17.74 4.51 16.27
N TRP A 331 -17.93 3.39 16.98
CA TRP A 331 -19.00 2.41 16.80
C TRP A 331 -19.25 1.71 18.13
N ASP A 332 -20.39 1.03 18.25
CA ASP A 332 -20.77 0.31 19.46
C ASP A 332 -20.07 -1.06 19.58
N GLU A 333 -20.02 -1.61 20.76
CA GLU A 333 -19.36 -2.90 21.04
C GLU A 333 -20.02 -4.05 20.28
N SER A 334 -21.35 -4.03 20.11
CA SER A 334 -22.06 -5.02 19.33
C SER A 334 -21.66 -4.99 17.85
N GLY A 335 -21.45 -3.78 17.29
CA GLY A 335 -20.90 -3.57 15.97
C GLY A 335 -19.48 -4.12 15.83
N HIS A 336 -18.66 -4.04 16.90
CA HIS A 336 -17.33 -4.64 16.90
C HIS A 336 -17.39 -6.17 16.80
N HIS A 337 -18.28 -6.81 17.56
CA HIS A 337 -18.41 -8.28 17.52
C HIS A 337 -18.83 -8.82 16.15
N ARG A 338 -19.61 -8.08 15.37
CA ARG A 338 -20.05 -8.46 14.01
C ARG A 338 -18.98 -8.27 12.94
N ARG A 339 -17.86 -7.59 13.23
CA ARG A 339 -16.77 -7.40 12.26
C ARG A 339 -16.06 -8.72 11.95
N PRO A 340 -15.59 -8.93 10.70
CA PRO A 340 -14.75 -10.08 10.37
C PRO A 340 -13.46 -10.05 11.21
N ALA A 341 -12.89 -11.22 11.48
CA ALA A 341 -11.68 -11.34 12.28
C ALA A 341 -10.49 -10.65 11.60
N ALA A 342 -10.31 -10.88 10.30
CA ALA A 342 -9.25 -10.30 9.46
C ALA A 342 -9.82 -9.87 8.11
N GLU A 343 -9.07 -9.05 7.37
CA GLU A 343 -9.38 -8.71 5.99
C GLU A 343 -9.19 -9.94 5.08
N GLN A 344 -10.06 -10.07 4.08
CA GLN A 344 -9.83 -11.07 3.02
C GLN A 344 -8.63 -10.66 2.19
N PRO A 345 -7.73 -11.60 1.81
CA PRO A 345 -6.64 -11.34 0.88
C PRO A 345 -7.13 -10.70 -0.42
N GLU A 346 -6.35 -9.78 -0.97
CA GLU A 346 -6.75 -9.10 -2.20
C GLU A 346 -6.84 -10.06 -3.39
N ALA A 347 -6.03 -11.12 -3.42
CA ALA A 347 -6.10 -12.19 -4.42
C ALA A 347 -7.49 -12.85 -4.49
N VAL A 348 -8.26 -12.86 -3.39
CA VAL A 348 -9.59 -13.48 -3.32
C VAL A 348 -10.72 -12.52 -3.74
N ARG A 349 -10.51 -11.19 -3.60
CA ARG A 349 -11.56 -10.16 -3.79
C ARG A 349 -11.28 -9.14 -4.88
N GLY A 350 -10.03 -9.07 -5.37
CA GLY A 350 -9.53 -8.05 -6.29
C GLY A 350 -9.67 -8.41 -7.77
N ASP A 351 -9.22 -7.49 -8.61
CA ASP A 351 -9.08 -7.71 -10.06
C ASP A 351 -7.79 -8.49 -10.34
N LEU A 352 -7.92 -9.62 -11.01
CA LEU A 352 -6.79 -10.50 -11.32
C LEU A 352 -6.24 -10.31 -12.75
N ALA A 353 -6.78 -9.38 -13.54
CA ALA A 353 -6.34 -9.23 -14.94
C ALA A 353 -4.87 -8.80 -15.04
N GLY A 354 -4.44 -7.80 -14.23
CA GLY A 354 -3.03 -7.40 -14.16
C GLY A 354 -2.13 -8.52 -13.62
N PRO A 355 -2.41 -9.06 -12.42
CA PRO A 355 -1.70 -10.19 -11.84
C PRO A 355 -1.55 -11.39 -12.79
N LEU A 356 -2.63 -11.81 -13.40
CA LEU A 356 -2.62 -12.95 -14.31
C LEU A 356 -1.79 -12.68 -15.57
N LEU A 357 -1.88 -11.45 -16.13
CA LEU A 357 -1.05 -11.04 -17.26
C LEU A 357 0.45 -11.13 -16.92
N GLN A 358 0.85 -10.69 -15.73
CA GLN A 358 2.24 -10.78 -15.26
C GLN A 358 2.69 -12.23 -15.07
N LEU A 359 1.85 -13.09 -14.48
CA LEU A 359 2.15 -14.52 -14.37
C LEU A 359 2.33 -15.17 -15.74
N MET A 360 1.44 -14.85 -16.69
CA MET A 360 1.56 -15.37 -18.06
C MET A 360 2.84 -14.88 -18.74
N ALA A 361 3.26 -13.63 -18.52
CA ALA A 361 4.49 -13.08 -19.06
C ALA A 361 5.76 -13.73 -18.50
N LEU A 362 5.67 -14.24 -17.26
CA LEU A 362 6.73 -15.00 -16.61
C LEU A 362 6.66 -16.51 -16.90
N GLY A 363 5.66 -16.98 -17.65
CA GLY A 363 5.45 -18.40 -17.92
C GLY A 363 4.85 -19.20 -16.75
N GLU A 364 4.33 -18.51 -15.71
CA GLU A 364 3.92 -19.07 -14.41
C GLU A 364 2.39 -19.15 -14.22
N ALA A 365 1.60 -19.07 -15.26
CA ALA A 365 0.13 -19.01 -15.12
C ALA A 365 -0.53 -20.33 -14.68
N ALA A 366 0.12 -21.46 -14.88
CA ALA A 366 -0.35 -22.78 -14.45
C ALA A 366 0.34 -23.16 -13.14
N ASP A 367 -0.41 -23.79 -12.23
CA ASP A 367 0.11 -24.33 -10.94
C ASP A 367 0.91 -23.33 -10.10
N PHE A 368 0.57 -22.04 -10.22
CA PHE A 368 1.23 -21.00 -9.43
C PHE A 368 0.96 -21.19 -7.93
N PRO A 369 1.99 -21.13 -7.07
CA PRO A 369 1.88 -21.40 -5.63
C PRO A 369 1.27 -20.20 -4.88
N TRP A 370 -0.01 -19.97 -5.05
CA TRP A 370 -0.74 -18.97 -4.27
C TRP A 370 -0.77 -19.34 -2.79
N LEU A 371 -0.61 -18.36 -1.91
CA LEU A 371 -0.82 -18.57 -0.49
C LEU A 371 -2.30 -18.85 -0.17
N ASP A 372 -3.21 -18.09 -0.80
CA ASP A 372 -4.65 -18.35 -0.86
C ASP A 372 -5.07 -18.39 -2.32
N GLN A 373 -5.67 -19.49 -2.74
CA GLN A 373 -6.11 -19.67 -4.11
C GLN A 373 -7.20 -18.66 -4.48
N PRO A 374 -7.05 -17.90 -5.57
CA PRO A 374 -8.10 -17.05 -6.08
C PRO A 374 -9.33 -17.87 -6.49
N PRO A 375 -10.55 -17.31 -6.36
CA PRO A 375 -11.76 -17.98 -6.87
C PRO A 375 -11.64 -18.31 -8.36
N PRO A 376 -12.00 -19.51 -8.80
CA PRO A 376 -11.94 -19.89 -10.21
C PRO A 376 -12.67 -18.91 -11.13
N GLU A 377 -13.82 -18.40 -10.69
CA GLU A 377 -14.62 -17.44 -11.46
C GLU A 377 -13.89 -16.10 -11.68
N ALA A 378 -13.06 -15.68 -10.71
CA ALA A 378 -12.24 -14.46 -10.82
C ALA A 378 -11.08 -14.68 -11.82
N VAL A 379 -10.45 -15.84 -11.79
CA VAL A 379 -9.40 -16.23 -12.75
C VAL A 379 -9.98 -16.32 -14.16
N ASP A 380 -11.12 -16.97 -14.34
CA ASP A 380 -11.79 -17.09 -15.62
C ASP A 380 -12.28 -15.73 -16.14
N GLY A 381 -12.77 -14.87 -15.26
CA GLY A 381 -13.12 -13.48 -15.58
C GLY A 381 -11.92 -12.69 -16.10
N ALA A 382 -10.78 -12.82 -15.44
CA ALA A 382 -9.53 -12.19 -15.84
C ALA A 382 -9.02 -12.73 -17.19
N ARG A 383 -9.06 -14.05 -17.41
CA ARG A 383 -8.70 -14.68 -18.70
C ARG A 383 -9.57 -14.18 -19.85
N ARG A 384 -10.89 -14.16 -19.65
CA ARG A 384 -11.82 -13.61 -20.66
C ARG A 384 -11.52 -12.16 -20.98
N LEU A 385 -11.26 -11.34 -19.97
CA LEU A 385 -10.88 -9.94 -20.17
C LEU A 385 -9.60 -9.82 -20.99
N LEU A 386 -8.55 -10.55 -20.63
CA LEU A 386 -7.27 -10.53 -21.35
C LEU A 386 -7.43 -11.00 -22.81
N GLY A 387 -8.26 -12.02 -23.06
CA GLY A 387 -8.64 -12.46 -24.41
C GLY A 387 -9.35 -11.35 -25.20
N HIS A 388 -10.35 -10.69 -24.62
CA HIS A 388 -11.05 -9.56 -25.26
C HIS A 388 -10.12 -8.35 -25.55
N LEU A 389 -9.11 -8.15 -24.73
CA LEU A 389 -8.10 -7.12 -24.99
C LEU A 389 -7.08 -7.54 -26.06
N GLY A 390 -7.11 -8.79 -26.50
CA GLY A 390 -6.12 -9.36 -27.42
C GLY A 390 -4.76 -9.63 -26.77
N ALA A 391 -4.70 -9.68 -25.44
CA ALA A 391 -3.47 -9.92 -24.69
C ALA A 391 -3.08 -11.41 -24.65
N CYS A 392 -4.05 -12.29 -24.74
CA CYS A 392 -3.83 -13.73 -24.79
C CYS A 392 -4.78 -14.41 -25.79
N GLU A 393 -4.40 -15.58 -26.23
CA GLU A 393 -5.18 -16.45 -27.12
C GLU A 393 -5.15 -17.89 -26.60
N GLU A 394 -6.22 -18.62 -26.86
CA GLU A 394 -6.31 -20.02 -26.52
C GLU A 394 -5.84 -20.86 -27.74
N SER A 395 -4.83 -21.70 -27.52
CA SER A 395 -4.37 -22.63 -28.58
C SER A 395 -5.35 -23.78 -28.80
N ALA A 396 -5.26 -24.45 -29.92
CA ALA A 396 -6.11 -25.62 -30.27
C ALA A 396 -6.09 -26.76 -29.23
N GLY A 397 -5.11 -26.76 -28.31
CA GLY A 397 -4.99 -27.70 -27.16
C GLY A 397 -5.49 -27.15 -25.82
N GLY A 398 -6.19 -26.00 -25.79
CA GLY A 398 -6.71 -25.38 -24.56
C GLY A 398 -5.66 -24.62 -23.73
N ALA A 399 -4.40 -24.60 -24.16
CA ALA A 399 -3.37 -23.82 -23.48
C ALA A 399 -3.48 -22.34 -23.84
N VAL A 400 -3.50 -21.47 -22.83
CA VAL A 400 -3.55 -20.01 -23.00
C VAL A 400 -2.12 -19.48 -23.16
N ARG A 401 -1.89 -18.69 -24.21
CA ARG A 401 -0.58 -18.07 -24.52
C ARG A 401 -0.72 -16.57 -24.64
N LEU A 402 0.34 -15.85 -24.27
CA LEU A 402 0.44 -14.43 -24.53
C LEU A 402 0.60 -14.16 -26.03
N THR A 403 -0.04 -13.10 -26.49
CA THR A 403 0.23 -12.50 -27.80
C THR A 403 1.38 -11.48 -27.69
N PRO A 404 1.98 -11.03 -28.80
CA PRO A 404 2.94 -9.92 -28.78
C PRO A 404 2.36 -8.66 -28.11
N LEU A 405 1.07 -8.40 -28.29
CA LEU A 405 0.37 -7.33 -27.61
C LEU A 405 0.29 -7.57 -26.08
N GLY A 406 0.10 -8.81 -25.64
CA GLY A 406 0.12 -9.20 -24.25
C GLY A 406 1.47 -8.94 -23.57
N GLU A 407 2.57 -9.23 -24.27
CA GLU A 407 3.92 -8.94 -23.80
C GLU A 407 4.16 -7.43 -23.68
N GLU A 408 3.71 -6.62 -24.65
CA GLU A 408 3.76 -5.16 -24.55
C GLU A 408 2.95 -4.65 -23.34
N LEU A 409 1.74 -5.18 -23.15
CA LEU A 409 0.86 -4.82 -22.04
C LEU A 409 1.43 -5.16 -20.66
N ALA A 410 2.10 -6.33 -20.53
CA ALA A 410 2.71 -6.76 -19.27
C ALA A 410 3.84 -5.83 -18.83
N ARG A 411 4.51 -5.15 -19.75
CA ARG A 411 5.57 -4.18 -19.48
C ARG A 411 5.06 -2.79 -19.09
N LEU A 412 3.77 -2.50 -19.31
CA LEU A 412 3.21 -1.20 -18.96
C LEU A 412 2.83 -1.16 -17.47
N PRO A 413 3.21 -0.08 -16.73
CA PRO A 413 2.82 0.08 -15.32
C PRO A 413 1.37 0.57 -15.20
N ALA A 414 0.44 -0.10 -15.87
CA ALA A 414 -0.97 0.27 -15.95
C ALA A 414 -1.85 -0.99 -16.00
N HIS A 415 -3.09 -0.85 -15.53
CA HIS A 415 -4.07 -1.90 -15.69
C HIS A 415 -4.22 -2.30 -17.18
N PRO A 416 -4.39 -3.59 -17.55
CA PRO A 416 -4.42 -4.04 -18.94
C PRO A 416 -5.40 -3.28 -19.84
N ARG A 417 -6.58 -2.87 -19.33
CA ARG A 417 -7.53 -2.03 -20.08
C ARG A 417 -6.94 -0.68 -20.47
N LEU A 418 -6.24 -0.03 -19.55
CA LEU A 418 -5.60 1.27 -19.78
C LEU A 418 -4.35 1.12 -20.66
N GLY A 419 -3.57 0.07 -20.45
CA GLY A 419 -2.45 -0.28 -21.31
C GLY A 419 -2.90 -0.46 -22.76
N ARG A 420 -4.03 -1.15 -22.98
CA ARG A 420 -4.62 -1.34 -24.33
C ARG A 420 -5.03 0.00 -24.95
N LEU A 421 -5.61 0.92 -24.17
CA LEU A 421 -5.95 2.27 -24.62
C LEU A 421 -4.69 3.06 -25.03
N LEU A 422 -3.63 3.01 -24.23
CA LEU A 422 -2.37 3.70 -24.51
C LEU A 422 -1.69 3.16 -25.79
N LEU A 423 -1.60 1.84 -25.95
CA LEU A 423 -1.00 1.23 -27.12
C LEU A 423 -1.82 1.51 -28.38
N ALA A 424 -3.15 1.51 -28.29
CA ALA A 424 -4.00 1.93 -29.39
C ALA A 424 -3.78 3.40 -29.75
N GLY A 425 -3.71 4.28 -28.76
CA GLY A 425 -3.41 5.69 -28.96
C GLY A 425 -2.07 5.94 -29.65
N ALA A 426 -1.03 5.21 -29.25
CA ALA A 426 0.27 5.28 -29.91
C ALA A 426 0.19 4.86 -31.40
N ARG A 427 -0.51 3.76 -31.70
CA ARG A 427 -0.68 3.25 -33.08
C ARG A 427 -1.50 4.21 -33.95
N HIS A 428 -2.42 4.96 -33.38
CA HIS A 428 -3.27 5.92 -34.13
C HIS A 428 -2.74 7.37 -34.06
N GLY A 429 -1.58 7.63 -33.46
CA GLY A 429 -0.99 8.97 -33.39
C GLY A 429 -1.68 9.94 -32.42
N VAL A 430 -2.48 9.39 -31.47
CA VAL A 430 -3.23 10.16 -30.45
C VAL A 430 -2.82 9.76 -29.02
N LEU A 431 -1.53 9.48 -28.83
CA LEU A 431 -1.00 9.01 -27.53
C LEU A 431 -1.21 10.05 -26.41
N ARG A 432 -1.10 11.36 -26.71
CA ARG A 432 -1.31 12.42 -25.73
C ARG A 432 -2.72 12.39 -25.17
N GLU A 433 -3.71 12.33 -26.03
CA GLU A 433 -5.14 12.29 -25.67
C GLU A 433 -5.47 11.03 -24.86
N THR A 434 -4.98 9.88 -25.32
CA THR A 434 -5.19 8.60 -24.63
C THR A 434 -4.45 8.52 -23.30
N SER A 435 -3.29 9.20 -23.14
CA SER A 435 -2.58 9.31 -21.87
C SER A 435 -3.39 10.13 -20.86
N ILE A 436 -3.95 11.25 -21.28
CA ILE A 436 -4.83 12.08 -20.44
C ILE A 436 -6.09 11.28 -20.05
N ALA A 437 -6.69 10.59 -21.03
CA ALA A 437 -7.86 9.74 -20.77
C ALA A 437 -7.52 8.60 -19.78
N ALA A 438 -6.39 7.93 -19.94
CA ALA A 438 -5.94 6.88 -19.02
C ALA A 438 -5.70 7.42 -17.61
N ALA A 439 -5.11 8.61 -17.48
CA ALA A 439 -4.92 9.28 -16.20
C ALA A 439 -6.28 9.63 -15.53
N LEU A 440 -7.24 10.19 -16.30
CA LEU A 440 -8.58 10.48 -15.81
C LEU A 440 -9.37 9.25 -15.35
N LEU A 441 -9.10 8.08 -15.98
CA LEU A 441 -9.75 6.82 -15.64
C LEU A 441 -9.08 6.10 -14.46
N SER A 442 -7.79 6.35 -14.21
CA SER A 442 -7.03 5.71 -13.14
C SER A 442 -6.96 6.55 -11.86
N GLU A 443 -7.01 7.87 -12.00
CA GLU A 443 -6.84 8.80 -10.89
C GLU A 443 -8.18 9.47 -10.51
N ARG A 444 -8.15 10.30 -9.48
CA ARG A 444 -9.31 11.08 -9.08
C ARG A 444 -9.64 12.11 -10.15
N ASP A 445 -10.90 12.12 -10.63
CA ASP A 445 -11.41 13.12 -11.58
C ASP A 445 -11.27 14.54 -11.02
N PRO A 446 -10.41 15.40 -11.59
CA PRO A 446 -10.19 16.77 -11.12
C PRO A 446 -11.42 17.67 -11.30
N PHE A 447 -12.36 17.30 -12.17
CA PHE A 447 -13.58 18.06 -12.46
C PHE A 447 -14.80 17.64 -11.64
N ARG A 448 -14.68 16.61 -10.79
CA ARG A 448 -15.76 16.26 -9.87
C ARG A 448 -15.84 17.32 -8.78
N PRO A 449 -16.97 18.05 -8.63
CA PRO A 449 -17.14 18.98 -7.52
C PRO A 449 -16.96 18.20 -6.21
N ALA A 450 -16.17 18.76 -5.29
CA ALA A 450 -16.20 18.31 -3.91
C ALA A 450 -17.67 18.34 -3.48
N ARG A 451 -18.20 17.25 -2.97
CA ARG A 451 -19.65 17.02 -2.74
C ARG A 451 -20.38 18.08 -1.89
N HIS A 452 -19.72 19.15 -1.42
CA HIS A 452 -20.32 20.29 -0.71
C HIS A 452 -19.58 21.58 -1.06
N GLY A 453 -20.24 22.51 -1.73
CA GLY A 453 -19.89 23.93 -1.77
C GLY A 453 -19.24 24.50 -3.03
N GLY A 454 -19.04 23.74 -4.08
CA GLY A 454 -18.61 24.29 -5.38
C GLY A 454 -19.81 24.83 -6.15
N GLY A 455 -19.74 26.11 -6.54
CA GLY A 455 -20.78 26.76 -7.35
C GLY A 455 -20.94 26.14 -8.74
N PRO A 456 -21.91 26.60 -9.54
CA PRO A 456 -22.30 26.02 -10.84
C PRO A 456 -21.20 25.99 -11.90
N ARG A 457 -20.01 26.54 -11.65
CA ARG A 457 -18.92 26.71 -12.64
C ARG A 457 -18.10 25.48 -12.96
N ASP A 458 -18.16 24.39 -12.15
CA ASP A 458 -17.28 23.20 -12.30
C ASP A 458 -17.95 21.98 -12.95
N ARG A 459 -19.16 22.11 -13.47
CA ARG A 459 -19.79 21.03 -14.23
C ARG A 459 -19.19 21.00 -15.63
N VAL A 460 -18.52 19.90 -16.00
CA VAL A 460 -18.17 19.63 -17.39
C VAL A 460 -19.47 19.49 -18.16
N THR A 461 -19.76 20.43 -19.04
CA THR A 461 -20.92 20.35 -19.95
C THR A 461 -20.59 19.26 -20.97
N VAL A 462 -21.37 18.19 -21.02
CA VAL A 462 -21.20 17.12 -22.00
C VAL A 462 -21.53 17.70 -23.38
N ARG A 463 -20.53 17.82 -24.24
CA ARG A 463 -20.61 18.33 -25.61
C ARG A 463 -20.50 17.24 -26.67
N THR A 464 -19.81 16.16 -26.32
CA THR A 464 -19.56 15.03 -27.19
C THR A 464 -20.34 13.79 -26.73
N ARG A 465 -20.17 12.64 -27.44
CA ARG A 465 -20.75 11.35 -27.02
C ARG A 465 -20.00 10.69 -25.85
N SER A 466 -18.91 11.30 -25.37
CA SER A 466 -18.07 10.75 -24.29
C SER A 466 -17.69 11.85 -23.34
N ASP A 467 -18.08 11.70 -22.09
CA ASP A 467 -17.69 12.59 -20.99
C ASP A 467 -16.17 12.54 -20.70
N VAL A 468 -15.48 11.48 -21.10
CA VAL A 468 -14.02 11.38 -21.04
C VAL A 468 -13.37 12.28 -22.08
N ILE A 469 -13.87 12.32 -23.30
CA ILE A 469 -13.37 13.21 -24.36
C ILE A 469 -13.53 14.67 -23.96
N ASP A 470 -14.71 15.05 -23.47
CA ASP A 470 -14.97 16.42 -23.01
C ASP A 470 -13.99 16.86 -21.90
N ARG A 471 -13.60 15.92 -21.01
CA ARG A 471 -12.61 16.19 -19.95
C ARG A 471 -11.18 16.29 -20.49
N VAL A 472 -10.82 15.44 -21.46
CA VAL A 472 -9.52 15.49 -22.15
C VAL A 472 -9.33 16.84 -22.82
N GLU A 473 -10.31 17.29 -23.62
CA GLU A 473 -10.26 18.59 -24.30
C GLU A 473 -10.12 19.75 -23.31
N ARG A 474 -10.85 19.69 -22.20
CA ARG A 474 -10.75 20.72 -21.15
C ARG A 474 -9.39 20.76 -20.49
N LEU A 475 -8.78 19.60 -20.19
CA LEU A 475 -7.41 19.53 -19.62
C LEU A 475 -6.37 20.01 -20.62
N GLN A 476 -6.51 19.70 -21.89
CA GLN A 476 -5.60 20.20 -22.94
C GLN A 476 -5.65 21.72 -23.03
N GLY A 477 -6.85 22.31 -22.98
CA GLY A 477 -7.02 23.76 -22.95
C GLY A 477 -6.37 24.43 -21.72
N CYS A 478 -6.49 23.82 -20.54
CA CYS A 478 -5.82 24.31 -19.33
C CYS A 478 -4.29 24.20 -19.39
N LEU A 479 -3.74 23.12 -19.95
CA LEU A 479 -2.30 22.91 -20.07
C LEU A 479 -1.63 23.86 -21.06
N LEU A 480 -2.34 24.26 -22.14
CA LEU A 480 -1.84 25.27 -23.07
C LEU A 480 -1.74 26.65 -22.41
N TYR A 481 -2.72 27.00 -21.57
CA TYR A 481 -2.71 28.29 -20.85
C TYR A 481 -1.60 28.41 -19.80
N THR A 482 -1.15 27.29 -19.22
CA THR A 482 -0.06 27.30 -18.22
C THR A 482 1.33 27.26 -18.85
N SER A 483 1.49 26.78 -20.09
CA SER A 483 2.76 26.82 -20.81
C SER A 483 3.07 28.23 -21.35
N ASP A 484 2.06 28.96 -21.81
CA ASP A 484 2.22 30.33 -22.30
C ASP A 484 2.50 31.36 -21.18
N ALA A 485 2.07 31.04 -19.93
CA ALA A 485 2.33 31.90 -18.77
C ALA A 485 3.71 31.65 -18.10
N ALA A 486 4.44 30.63 -18.53
CA ALA A 486 5.80 30.35 -18.05
C ALA A 486 6.89 30.94 -18.97
N ASP A 487 6.52 31.43 -20.15
CA ASP A 487 7.39 32.04 -21.14
C ASP A 487 7.29 33.59 -21.17
N GLU A 488 6.42 34.20 -20.32
CA GLU A 488 6.39 35.63 -20.00
C GLU A 488 7.03 35.89 -18.60
#